data_2b92c550ebae18c2350754363de831c5
#
_entry.id   2b92c550ebae18c2350754363de831c5
#
_cell.length_a   1.000
_cell.length_b   1.000
_cell.length_c   1.000
_cell.angle_alpha   90.00
_cell.angle_beta   90.00
_cell.angle_gamma   90.00
#
_symmetry.space_group_name_H-M   'P 1'
#
loop_
_entity.id
_entity.type
_entity.pdbx_description
1 polymer ?
#
loop_
_entity_poly.entity_id
_entity_poly.type
_entity_poly.pdbx_seq_one_letter_code
_entity_poly.pdbx_strand_id
1 'polypeptide(L)'
;MSDVVRGSDKVKPIRPAFEDSVRDARLAEAAHLDALIRSQDAGALRLDHLRSRLLDSLPGESPLRQSMDLRLPPDFPARLFLDLVRSVAIASDGRSYVLEQDSDQHRISLATTGSAEDMVQEILRLEAHASIRAARKAVQRRLPWAKPAARPFTPLQLLLIWLSGFLAGGMGLLIISMLLKNFHF
;
A
#
# COMPACT_ATOMS: atom_id res chain seq x y z
N MET A 1 -78.84 3.86 -38.21
CA MET A 1 -78.05 5.06 -37.90
C MET A 1 -76.91 4.60 -37.02
N SER A 2 -75.78 4.39 -37.65
CA SER A 2 -74.62 3.79 -37.00
C SER A 2 -73.51 4.87 -36.99
N ASP A 3 -73.26 5.44 -35.83
CA ASP A 3 -72.10 6.30 -35.63
C ASP A 3 -70.84 5.47 -35.33
N VAL A 4 -69.97 5.41 -36.32
CA VAL A 4 -68.67 4.83 -36.21
C VAL A 4 -67.75 5.93 -35.66
N VAL A 5 -67.44 5.88 -34.35
CA VAL A 5 -66.44 6.72 -33.73
C VAL A 5 -65.05 6.23 -34.22
N ARG A 6 -64.49 6.99 -35.15
CA ARG A 6 -63.17 6.80 -35.71
C ARG A 6 -62.13 7.37 -34.69
N GLY A 7 -61.69 6.57 -33.76
CA GLY A 7 -60.55 6.88 -32.89
C GLY A 7 -59.30 7.05 -33.75
N SER A 8 -58.90 8.32 -33.97
CA SER A 8 -57.59 8.65 -34.57
C SER A 8 -56.52 8.46 -33.52
N ASP A 9 -56.00 7.23 -33.45
CA ASP A 9 -54.75 6.95 -32.72
C ASP A 9 -53.60 7.70 -33.44
N LYS A 10 -53.25 8.88 -32.91
CA LYS A 10 -52.06 9.61 -33.35
C LYS A 10 -50.84 8.79 -32.95
N VAL A 11 -50.40 7.87 -33.82
CA VAL A 11 -49.11 7.19 -33.71
C VAL A 11 -48.04 8.28 -33.68
N LYS A 12 -47.51 8.55 -32.50
CA LYS A 12 -46.43 9.47 -32.31
C LYS A 12 -45.20 8.94 -33.07
N PRO A 13 -44.58 9.72 -33.99
CA PRO A 13 -43.50 9.20 -34.79
C PRO A 13 -42.36 8.79 -33.89
N ILE A 14 -41.88 7.55 -34.04
CA ILE A 14 -40.81 6.92 -33.21
C ILE A 14 -39.50 7.66 -33.29
N ARG A 15 -39.19 8.31 -34.41
CA ARG A 15 -37.95 9.11 -34.62
C ARG A 15 -37.73 10.23 -33.60
N PRO A 16 -38.67 11.16 -33.37
CA PRO A 16 -38.44 12.23 -32.38
C PRO A 16 -38.28 11.68 -30.98
N ALA A 17 -38.97 10.62 -30.60
CA ALA A 17 -38.80 9.98 -29.29
C ALA A 17 -37.41 9.37 -29.09
N PHE A 18 -36.79 8.82 -30.13
CA PHE A 18 -35.43 8.29 -30.10
C PHE A 18 -34.40 9.44 -29.99
N GLU A 19 -34.57 10.51 -30.77
CA GLU A 19 -33.69 11.68 -30.72
C GLU A 19 -33.72 12.38 -29.35
N ASP A 20 -34.89 12.50 -28.74
CA ASP A 20 -35.07 13.00 -27.39
C ASP A 20 -34.34 12.11 -26.36
N SER A 21 -34.51 10.78 -26.48
CA SER A 21 -33.83 9.83 -25.59
C SER A 21 -32.29 9.87 -25.72
N VAL A 22 -31.76 10.04 -26.91
CA VAL A 22 -30.32 10.22 -27.17
C VAL A 22 -29.81 11.52 -26.56
N ARG A 23 -30.61 12.61 -26.69
CA ARG A 23 -30.28 13.90 -26.10
C ARG A 23 -30.24 13.82 -24.59
N ASP A 24 -31.25 13.21 -23.96
CA ASP A 24 -31.30 13.02 -22.51
C ASP A 24 -30.16 12.16 -21.98
N ALA A 25 -29.80 11.08 -22.71
CA ALA A 25 -28.64 10.26 -22.37
C ALA A 25 -27.33 11.05 -22.42
N ARG A 26 -27.13 11.90 -23.44
CA ARG A 26 -25.93 12.78 -23.54
C ARG A 26 -25.87 13.79 -22.41
N LEU A 27 -27.01 14.39 -22.03
CA LEU A 27 -27.07 15.33 -20.91
C LEU A 27 -26.76 14.64 -19.59
N ALA A 28 -27.27 13.43 -19.38
CA ALA A 28 -26.97 12.63 -18.19
C ALA A 28 -25.48 12.25 -18.12
N GLU A 29 -24.88 11.84 -19.24
CA GLU A 29 -23.45 11.55 -19.34
C GLU A 29 -22.57 12.79 -19.04
N ALA A 30 -22.92 13.95 -19.63
CA ALA A 30 -22.21 15.20 -19.36
C ALA A 30 -22.30 15.58 -17.87
N ALA A 31 -23.48 15.47 -17.27
CA ALA A 31 -23.67 15.76 -15.85
C ALA A 31 -22.88 14.80 -14.96
N HIS A 32 -22.76 13.52 -15.35
CA HIS A 32 -21.94 12.54 -14.65
C HIS A 32 -20.46 12.88 -14.72
N LEU A 33 -19.94 13.23 -15.90
CA LEU A 33 -18.55 13.66 -16.09
C LEU A 33 -18.23 14.91 -15.27
N ASP A 34 -19.10 15.90 -15.27
CA ASP A 34 -18.95 17.12 -14.46
C ASP A 34 -18.93 16.80 -12.95
N ALA A 35 -19.73 15.83 -12.50
CA ALA A 35 -19.72 15.40 -11.11
C ALA A 35 -18.41 14.70 -10.74
N LEU A 36 -17.88 13.87 -11.62
CA LEU A 36 -16.57 13.21 -11.44
C LEU A 36 -15.44 14.26 -11.34
N ILE A 37 -15.37 15.22 -12.26
CA ILE A 37 -14.35 16.28 -12.24
C ILE A 37 -14.43 17.07 -10.93
N ARG A 38 -15.62 17.49 -10.52
CA ARG A 38 -15.80 18.22 -9.25
C ARG A 38 -15.38 17.40 -8.03
N SER A 39 -15.63 16.10 -8.02
CA SER A 39 -15.20 15.24 -6.92
C SER A 39 -13.68 15.06 -6.86
N GLN A 40 -13.02 15.06 -8.01
CA GLN A 40 -11.56 14.99 -8.12
C GLN A 40 -10.91 16.26 -7.60
N ASP A 41 -11.40 17.42 -8.03
CA ASP A 41 -10.91 18.73 -7.58
C ASP A 41 -11.09 18.90 -6.07
N ALA A 42 -12.23 18.49 -5.54
CA ALA A 42 -12.47 18.51 -4.09
C ALA A 42 -11.51 17.59 -3.32
N GLY A 43 -11.22 16.41 -3.86
CA GLY A 43 -10.25 15.47 -3.29
C GLY A 43 -8.83 16.04 -3.28
N ALA A 44 -8.40 16.62 -4.39
CA ALA A 44 -7.08 17.25 -4.51
C ALA A 44 -6.92 18.44 -3.55
N LEU A 45 -7.93 19.31 -3.46
CA LEU A 45 -7.95 20.45 -2.52
C LEU A 45 -7.86 20.00 -1.05
N ARG A 46 -8.54 18.92 -0.69
CA ARG A 46 -8.47 18.36 0.67
C ARG A 46 -7.10 17.80 0.99
N LEU A 47 -6.45 17.13 0.04
CA LEU A 47 -5.09 16.64 0.20
C LEU A 47 -4.07 17.78 0.27
N ASP A 48 -4.26 18.86 -0.48
CA ASP A 48 -3.39 20.04 -0.39
C ASP A 48 -3.56 20.75 0.97
N HIS A 49 -4.79 20.84 1.48
CA HIS A 49 -5.04 21.33 2.84
C HIS A 49 -4.35 20.45 3.89
N LEU A 50 -4.45 19.11 3.78
CA LEU A 50 -3.74 18.17 4.65
C LEU A 50 -2.22 18.37 4.58
N ARG A 51 -1.68 18.54 3.37
CA ARG A 51 -0.25 18.82 3.14
C ARG A 51 0.19 20.09 3.87
N SER A 52 -0.57 21.17 3.73
CA SER A 52 -0.28 22.45 4.40
C SER A 52 -0.28 22.29 5.92
N ARG A 53 -1.30 21.63 6.48
CA ARG A 53 -1.40 21.34 7.92
C ARG A 53 -0.23 20.50 8.43
N LEU A 54 0.19 19.51 7.65
CA LEU A 54 1.34 18.66 8.00
C LEU A 54 2.64 19.47 7.99
N LEU A 55 2.84 20.35 7.00
CA LEU A 55 3.99 21.25 6.94
C LEU A 55 4.04 22.21 8.11
N ASP A 56 2.89 22.75 8.53
CA ASP A 56 2.77 23.65 9.70
C ASP A 56 3.06 22.93 11.02
N SER A 57 2.74 21.65 11.10
CA SER A 57 2.95 20.82 12.29
C SER A 57 4.39 20.33 12.44
N LEU A 58 5.20 20.41 11.38
CA LEU A 58 6.59 19.98 11.38
C LEU A 58 7.53 21.19 11.64
N PRO A 59 8.40 21.14 12.64
CA PRO A 59 9.43 22.18 12.83
C PRO A 59 10.28 22.34 11.56
N GLY A 60 10.63 23.58 11.21
CA GLY A 60 11.29 23.91 9.94
C GLY A 60 12.58 23.15 9.63
N GLU A 61 13.35 22.80 10.65
CA GLU A 61 14.63 22.07 10.53
C GLU A 61 14.56 20.63 11.05
N SER A 62 13.36 20.07 11.22
CA SER A 62 13.24 18.70 11.72
C SER A 62 13.75 17.69 10.70
N PRO A 63 14.48 16.65 11.13
CA PRO A 63 14.89 15.55 10.24
C PRO A 63 13.68 14.84 9.60
N LEU A 64 12.53 14.89 10.25
CA LEU A 64 11.27 14.36 9.72
C LEU A 64 10.82 15.11 8.47
N ARG A 65 10.92 16.46 8.47
CA ARG A 65 10.56 17.27 7.31
C ARG A 65 11.48 16.99 6.11
N GLN A 66 12.75 16.71 6.36
CA GLN A 66 13.70 16.37 5.30
C GLN A 66 13.49 14.96 4.73
N SER A 67 12.93 14.05 5.52
CA SER A 67 12.66 12.67 5.09
C SER A 67 11.33 12.49 4.35
N MET A 68 10.41 13.45 4.47
CA MET A 68 9.11 13.41 3.82
C MET A 68 9.15 14.10 2.45
N ASP A 69 8.61 13.45 1.43
CA ASP A 69 8.59 13.96 0.05
C ASP A 69 7.30 14.75 -0.28
N LEU A 70 6.34 14.84 0.53
CA LEU A 70 5.07 15.59 0.47
C LEU A 70 4.66 16.05 -0.95
N ARG A 71 4.72 15.15 -1.95
CA ARG A 71 4.33 15.40 -3.33
C ARG A 71 2.86 15.10 -3.54
N LEU A 72 2.18 16.05 -4.18
CA LEU A 72 0.81 15.89 -4.67
C LEU A 72 0.84 16.01 -6.20
N PRO A 73 1.08 14.91 -6.94
CA PRO A 73 1.04 14.94 -8.40
C PRO A 73 -0.39 15.20 -8.90
N PRO A 74 -0.54 15.80 -10.09
CA PRO A 74 -1.85 16.09 -10.66
C PRO A 74 -2.57 14.85 -11.22
N ASP A 75 -2.06 13.67 -10.92
CA ASP A 75 -2.59 12.40 -11.42
C ASP A 75 -3.90 12.01 -10.75
N PHE A 76 -4.70 11.23 -11.45
CA PHE A 76 -5.94 10.67 -10.89
C PHE A 76 -5.82 9.17 -10.62
N PRO A 77 -6.31 8.72 -9.46
CA PRO A 77 -6.85 9.47 -8.32
C PRO A 77 -5.78 10.24 -7.54
N ALA A 78 -6.13 11.46 -7.09
CA ALA A 78 -5.21 12.33 -6.35
C ALA A 78 -4.64 11.62 -5.10
N ARG A 79 -3.33 11.71 -4.89
CA ARG A 79 -2.61 11.09 -3.78
C ARG A 79 -1.53 12.01 -3.26
N LEU A 80 -1.47 12.18 -1.94
CA LEU A 80 -0.39 12.87 -1.27
C LEU A 80 0.67 11.83 -0.88
N PHE A 81 1.81 11.82 -1.54
CA PHE A 81 2.93 10.94 -1.20
C PHE A 81 3.68 11.51 0.00
N LEU A 82 3.88 10.68 1.02
CA LEU A 82 4.68 11.00 2.21
C LEU A 82 6.13 10.56 1.99
N ASP A 83 6.32 9.44 1.33
CA ASP A 83 7.61 8.86 0.93
C ASP A 83 7.41 7.91 -0.27
N LEU A 84 8.42 7.10 -0.60
CA LEU A 84 8.40 6.15 -1.72
C LEU A 84 7.38 5.01 -1.56
N VAL A 85 6.92 4.75 -0.34
CA VAL A 85 6.08 3.57 -0.01
C VAL A 85 4.75 3.96 0.61
N ARG A 86 4.60 5.19 1.13
CA ARG A 86 3.39 5.62 1.84
C ARG A 86 2.75 6.82 1.17
N SER A 87 1.45 6.76 1.08
CA SER A 87 0.63 7.84 0.51
C SER A 87 -0.68 7.99 1.27
N VAL A 88 -1.24 9.19 1.21
CA VAL A 88 -2.60 9.47 1.69
C VAL A 88 -3.50 9.68 0.48
N ALA A 89 -4.65 9.03 0.49
CA ALA A 89 -5.70 9.19 -0.50
C ALA A 89 -7.02 9.58 0.17
N ILE A 90 -7.98 10.04 -0.62
CA ILE A 90 -9.35 10.18 -0.16
C ILE A 90 -10.07 8.84 -0.41
N ALA A 91 -10.78 8.35 0.59
CA ALA A 91 -11.58 7.13 0.49
C ALA A 91 -12.71 7.29 -0.54
N SER A 92 -13.32 6.17 -0.94
CA SER A 92 -14.44 6.15 -1.88
C SER A 92 -15.69 6.91 -1.39
N ASP A 93 -15.79 7.16 -0.07
CA ASP A 93 -16.85 8.00 0.52
C ASP A 93 -16.67 9.50 0.22
N GLY A 94 -15.55 9.90 -0.38
CA GLY A 94 -15.18 11.28 -0.67
C GLY A 94 -14.92 12.14 0.58
N ARG A 95 -14.93 11.55 1.79
CA ARG A 95 -14.86 12.28 3.06
C ARG A 95 -13.70 11.89 3.94
N SER A 96 -13.37 10.62 3.98
CA SER A 96 -12.31 10.08 4.85
C SER A 96 -10.95 10.12 4.17
N TYR A 97 -9.91 10.35 4.96
CA TYR A 97 -8.53 10.19 4.55
C TYR A 97 -8.10 8.76 4.85
N VAL A 98 -7.37 8.14 3.92
CA VAL A 98 -6.81 6.80 4.09
C VAL A 98 -5.30 6.89 3.92
N LEU A 99 -4.55 6.53 4.95
CA LEU A 99 -3.11 6.35 4.88
C LEU A 99 -2.82 4.94 4.40
N GLU A 100 -2.16 4.83 3.28
CA GLU A 100 -1.85 3.56 2.62
C GLU A 100 -0.34 3.35 2.55
N GLN A 101 0.07 2.09 2.61
CA GLN A 101 1.43 1.66 2.35
C GLN A 101 1.44 0.69 1.19
N ASP A 102 2.26 0.99 0.17
CA ASP A 102 2.53 0.08 -0.93
C ASP A 102 3.49 -1.03 -0.46
N SER A 103 3.09 -2.27 -0.65
CA SER A 103 3.89 -3.47 -0.47
C SER A 103 3.96 -4.20 -1.81
N ASP A 104 4.98 -5.04 -2.03
CA ASP A 104 5.32 -5.67 -3.32
C ASP A 104 4.13 -6.26 -4.10
N GLN A 105 3.04 -6.61 -3.42
CA GLN A 105 1.87 -7.22 -4.07
C GLN A 105 0.54 -6.55 -3.72
N HIS A 106 0.48 -5.76 -2.64
CA HIS A 106 -0.79 -5.22 -2.12
C HIS A 106 -0.58 -3.83 -1.54
N ARG A 107 -1.65 -3.04 -1.61
CA ARG A 107 -1.75 -1.79 -0.88
C ARG A 107 -2.47 -2.02 0.43
N ILE A 108 -1.82 -1.68 1.54
CA ILE A 108 -2.31 -1.92 2.88
C ILE A 108 -2.75 -0.59 3.47
N SER A 109 -4.00 -0.50 3.93
CA SER A 109 -4.47 0.65 4.70
C SER A 109 -3.91 0.58 6.12
N LEU A 110 -3.17 1.62 6.53
CA LEU A 110 -2.59 1.76 7.86
C LEU A 110 -3.54 2.47 8.82
N ALA A 111 -4.24 3.50 8.33
CA ALA A 111 -5.19 4.28 9.12
C ALA A 111 -6.25 4.90 8.22
N THR A 112 -7.44 5.12 8.78
CA THR A 112 -8.53 5.84 8.14
C THR A 112 -9.12 6.83 9.12
N THR A 113 -9.22 8.11 8.74
CA THR A 113 -9.74 9.19 9.60
C THR A 113 -10.66 10.11 8.80
N GLY A 114 -11.65 10.71 9.48
CA GLY A 114 -12.55 11.70 8.85
C GLY A 114 -12.02 13.13 8.90
N SER A 115 -10.99 13.40 9.70
CA SER A 115 -10.44 14.74 9.95
C SER A 115 -9.00 14.84 9.46
N ALA A 116 -8.62 16.02 8.94
CA ALA A 116 -7.25 16.30 8.55
C ALA A 116 -6.32 16.34 9.77
N GLU A 117 -6.79 16.90 10.88
CA GLU A 117 -6.04 16.97 12.13
C GLU A 117 -5.70 15.58 12.67
N ASP A 118 -6.67 14.67 12.72
CA ASP A 118 -6.45 13.30 13.18
C ASP A 118 -5.48 12.56 12.26
N MET A 119 -5.56 12.79 10.93
CA MET A 119 -4.63 12.21 9.98
C MET A 119 -3.20 12.73 10.18
N VAL A 120 -3.03 14.04 10.42
CA VAL A 120 -1.72 14.62 10.76
C VAL A 120 -1.15 13.96 12.02
N GLN A 121 -1.94 13.83 13.07
CA GLN A 121 -1.50 13.18 14.32
C GLN A 121 -1.07 11.73 14.09
N GLU A 122 -1.82 10.98 13.31
CA GLU A 122 -1.49 9.59 13.02
C GLU A 122 -0.21 9.46 12.18
N ILE A 123 -0.02 10.33 11.17
CA ILE A 123 1.22 10.39 10.39
C ILE A 123 2.42 10.69 11.31
N LEU A 124 2.32 11.72 12.15
CA LEU A 124 3.39 12.10 13.07
C LEU A 124 3.72 10.98 14.06
N ARG A 125 2.70 10.29 14.57
CA ARG A 125 2.86 9.14 15.46
C ARG A 125 3.62 7.99 14.78
N LEU A 126 3.24 7.64 13.54
CA LEU A 126 3.92 6.59 12.78
C LEU A 126 5.39 6.95 12.49
N GLU A 127 5.66 8.21 12.15
CA GLU A 127 7.03 8.71 11.93
C GLU A 127 7.86 8.68 13.22
N ALA A 128 7.29 9.09 14.33
CA ALA A 128 7.97 9.01 15.63
C ALA A 128 8.35 7.57 15.97
N HIS A 129 7.45 6.62 15.74
CA HIS A 129 7.75 5.20 15.93
C HIS A 129 8.81 4.67 14.95
N ALA A 130 8.81 5.13 13.70
CA ALA A 130 9.81 4.77 12.71
C ALA A 130 11.20 5.28 13.08
N SER A 131 11.30 6.54 13.52
CA SER A 131 12.54 7.17 13.96
C SER A 131 13.15 6.46 15.19
N ILE A 132 12.34 6.13 16.19
CA ILE A 132 12.77 5.36 17.36
C ILE A 132 13.29 3.97 16.97
N ARG A 133 12.59 3.29 16.06
CA ARG A 133 13.05 1.99 15.54
C ARG A 133 14.36 2.09 14.77
N ALA A 134 14.53 3.14 13.98
CA ALA A 134 15.77 3.40 13.24
C ALA A 134 16.93 3.69 14.20
N ALA A 135 16.71 4.53 15.23
CA ALA A 135 17.69 4.82 16.27
C ALA A 135 18.13 3.56 17.04
N ARG A 136 17.18 2.70 17.43
CA ARG A 136 17.49 1.42 18.09
C ARG A 136 18.34 0.51 17.20
N LYS A 137 18.00 0.39 15.91
CA LYS A 137 18.79 -0.40 14.95
C LYS A 137 20.20 0.18 14.77
N ALA A 138 20.36 1.51 14.74
CA ALA A 138 21.65 2.16 14.64
C ALA A 138 22.53 1.89 15.87
N VAL A 139 21.95 1.96 17.08
CA VAL A 139 22.65 1.60 18.32
C VAL A 139 23.05 0.14 18.33
N GLN A 140 22.15 -0.78 17.96
CA GLN A 140 22.47 -2.21 17.89
C GLN A 140 23.62 -2.53 16.92
N ARG A 141 23.72 -1.81 15.81
CA ARG A 141 24.84 -1.95 14.86
C ARG A 141 26.18 -1.47 15.41
N ARG A 142 26.16 -0.51 16.36
CA ARG A 142 27.36 0.05 17.00
C ARG A 142 27.84 -0.74 18.21
N LEU A 143 27.02 -1.65 18.74
CA LEU A 143 27.37 -2.46 19.89
C LEU A 143 28.31 -3.60 19.46
N PRO A 144 29.58 -3.64 19.95
CA PRO A 144 30.56 -4.66 19.52
C PRO A 144 30.16 -6.09 19.91
N TRP A 145 29.26 -6.25 20.89
CA TRP A 145 28.70 -7.55 21.30
C TRP A 145 27.36 -7.90 20.62
N ALA A 146 26.83 -7.04 19.76
CA ALA A 146 25.74 -7.45 18.89
C ALA A 146 26.28 -8.60 18.05
N LYS A 147 25.92 -9.85 18.39
CA LYS A 147 26.31 -11.04 17.63
C LYS A 147 26.15 -10.71 16.15
N PRO A 148 27.22 -10.87 15.35
CA PRO A 148 27.07 -10.72 13.91
C PRO A 148 25.90 -11.61 13.51
N ALA A 149 24.94 -11.06 12.79
CA ALA A 149 23.82 -11.83 12.26
C ALA A 149 24.43 -13.12 11.68
N ALA A 150 24.00 -14.26 12.20
CA ALA A 150 24.58 -15.54 11.85
C ALA A 150 24.72 -15.55 10.33
N ARG A 151 25.96 -15.53 9.85
CA ARG A 151 26.23 -15.55 8.41
C ARG A 151 25.54 -16.79 7.90
N PRO A 152 24.65 -16.69 6.92
CA PRO A 152 24.05 -17.88 6.37
C PRO A 152 25.18 -18.80 5.94
N PHE A 153 25.20 -20.02 6.47
CA PHE A 153 26.22 -21.01 6.11
C PHE A 153 26.26 -21.12 4.60
N THR A 154 27.43 -20.92 4.02
CA THR A 154 27.57 -21.15 2.58
C THR A 154 27.24 -22.60 2.28
N PRO A 155 26.66 -22.92 1.13
CA PRO A 155 26.36 -24.31 0.77
C PRO A 155 27.61 -25.22 0.84
N LEU A 156 28.80 -24.67 0.59
CA LEU A 156 30.07 -25.36 0.75
C LEU A 156 30.38 -25.72 2.23
N GLN A 157 30.09 -24.82 3.17
CA GLN A 157 30.26 -25.08 4.61
C GLN A 157 29.31 -26.17 5.10
N LEU A 158 28.06 -26.17 4.66
CA LEU A 158 27.11 -27.24 4.97
C LEU A 158 27.58 -28.60 4.41
N LEU A 159 28.08 -28.61 3.18
CA LEU A 159 28.64 -29.83 2.57
C LEU A 159 29.84 -30.37 3.36
N LEU A 160 30.78 -29.50 3.78
CA LEU A 160 31.94 -29.90 4.56
C LEU A 160 31.57 -30.47 5.93
N ILE A 161 30.61 -29.85 6.63
CA ILE A 161 30.08 -30.32 7.91
C ILE A 161 29.42 -31.69 7.73
N TRP A 162 28.60 -31.85 6.69
CA TRP A 162 27.96 -33.14 6.38
C TRP A 162 28.98 -34.23 6.04
N LEU A 163 29.98 -33.92 5.19
CA LEU A 163 31.02 -34.84 4.78
C LEU A 163 31.91 -35.28 5.97
N SER A 164 32.24 -34.34 6.88
CA SER A 164 33.02 -34.65 8.08
C SER A 164 32.27 -35.61 9.01
N GLY A 165 30.98 -35.42 9.19
CA GLY A 165 30.11 -36.32 9.97
C GLY A 165 30.03 -37.72 9.36
N PHE A 166 29.91 -37.80 8.04
CA PHE A 166 29.87 -39.06 7.31
C PHE A 166 31.19 -39.85 7.44
N LEU A 167 32.34 -39.15 7.27
CA LEU A 167 33.67 -39.78 7.44
C LEU A 167 33.90 -40.26 8.87
N ALA A 168 33.56 -39.45 9.87
CA ALA A 168 33.71 -39.84 11.28
C ALA A 168 32.81 -41.04 11.63
N GLY A 169 31.55 -41.03 11.17
CA GLY A 169 30.60 -42.14 11.38
C GLY A 169 31.06 -43.44 10.68
N GLY A 170 31.50 -43.34 9.42
CA GLY A 170 32.00 -44.49 8.65
C GLY A 170 33.27 -45.12 9.28
N MET A 171 34.19 -44.25 9.72
CA MET A 171 35.42 -44.73 10.40
C MET A 171 35.11 -45.37 11.75
N GLY A 172 34.16 -44.82 12.51
CA GLY A 172 33.69 -45.42 13.76
C GLY A 172 33.10 -46.82 13.57
N LEU A 173 32.29 -47.02 12.54
CA LEU A 173 31.73 -48.35 12.21
C LEU A 173 32.82 -49.37 11.81
N LEU A 174 33.82 -48.95 11.06
CA LEU A 174 34.96 -49.83 10.69
C LEU A 174 35.76 -50.26 11.93
N ILE A 175 36.05 -49.35 12.85
CA ILE A 175 36.76 -49.65 14.10
C ILE A 175 35.94 -50.64 14.95
N ILE A 176 34.64 -50.41 15.11
CA ILE A 176 33.77 -51.32 15.86
C ILE A 176 33.71 -52.69 15.19
N SER A 177 33.58 -52.75 13.87
CA SER A 177 33.58 -54.02 13.12
C SER A 177 34.90 -54.80 13.27
N MET A 178 36.03 -54.10 13.30
CA MET A 178 37.32 -54.69 13.48
C MET A 178 37.56 -55.25 14.91
N LEU A 179 37.06 -54.53 15.92
CA LEU A 179 37.06 -54.97 17.31
C LEU A 179 36.16 -56.18 17.54
N LEU A 180 34.97 -56.20 16.99
CA LEU A 180 34.05 -57.34 17.09
C LEU A 180 34.62 -58.60 16.43
N LYS A 181 35.29 -58.43 15.31
CA LYS A 181 35.93 -59.52 14.60
C LYS A 181 37.10 -60.14 15.43
N ASN A 182 37.83 -59.33 16.21
CA ASN A 182 38.91 -59.77 17.08
C ASN A 182 38.44 -60.45 18.37
N PHE A 183 37.15 -60.24 18.79
CA PHE A 183 36.56 -60.86 19.98
C PHE A 183 35.89 -62.23 19.69
N HIS A 184 35.78 -62.61 18.43
CA HIS A 184 35.14 -63.86 18.00
C HIS A 184 36.15 -65.00 17.69
N PHE A 185 37.37 -64.94 18.25
CA PHE A 185 38.36 -66.08 18.28
C PHE A 185 38.61 -66.45 19.68
#